data_09c8d3e46df68ec39f8f90896773ee1a
#
_entry.id   09c8d3e46df68ec39f8f90896773ee1a
#
_cell.length_a   1.000
_cell.length_b   1.000
_cell.length_c   1.000
_cell.angle_alpha   90.00
_cell.angle_beta   90.00
_cell.angle_gamma   90.00
#
_symmetry.space_group_name_H-M   'P 1'
#
loop_
_entity.id
_entity.type
_entity.pdbx_description
1 polymer ?
#
loop_
_entity_poly.entity_id
_entity_poly.type
_entity_poly.pdbx_seq_one_letter_code
_entity_poly.pdbx_strand_id
1 'polypeptide(L)'
;TPWVDFWEQALGGDFYIVHFNRQPGVADAAFLENVENFLSNLYRTNQWQHDPVDLGPGMPMIRMAEAETMPGELMMSEEDLDVFVSSFRASGFTGGINWYRNFNRNWEILGRCEEAIPQPTLMIYGSHDMVPPSPELGKFVRDLETLTLDCGHWIQQERPQETNAAMLDWLGRRYPA
;
A
#
# COMPACT_ATOMS: atom_id res chain seq x y z
N THR A 1 22.03 -3.10 5.03
CA THR A 1 21.83 -2.48 3.69
C THR A 1 20.57 -1.63 3.76
N PRO A 2 20.60 -0.36 3.32
CA PRO A 2 19.42 0.48 3.20
C PRO A 2 18.31 -0.19 2.37
N TRP A 3 17.05 0.08 2.70
CA TRP A 3 15.93 -0.68 2.11
C TRP A 3 15.80 -0.52 0.61
N VAL A 4 16.03 0.67 0.06
CA VAL A 4 15.96 0.89 -1.39
C VAL A 4 17.06 0.11 -2.11
N ASP A 5 18.29 0.07 -1.56
CA ASP A 5 19.41 -0.66 -2.14
C ASP A 5 19.17 -2.19 -2.07
N PHE A 6 18.55 -2.66 -0.98
CA PHE A 6 18.14 -4.06 -0.86
C PHE A 6 17.09 -4.44 -1.92
N TRP A 7 16.04 -3.62 -2.09
CA TRP A 7 15.02 -3.88 -3.09
C TRP A 7 15.56 -3.80 -4.51
N GLU A 8 16.48 -2.88 -4.80
CA GLU A 8 17.13 -2.77 -6.10
C GLU A 8 17.93 -4.04 -6.46
N GLN A 9 18.64 -4.60 -5.48
CA GLN A 9 19.38 -5.86 -5.66
C GLN A 9 18.45 -7.08 -5.83
N ALA A 10 17.33 -7.10 -5.10
CA ALA A 10 16.40 -8.22 -5.08
C ALA A 10 15.43 -8.24 -6.27
N LEU A 11 14.91 -7.08 -6.69
CA LEU A 11 13.81 -6.95 -7.64
C LEU A 11 14.13 -6.07 -8.86
N GLY A 12 15.28 -5.40 -8.86
CA GLY A 12 15.72 -4.54 -9.97
C GLY A 12 15.23 -3.09 -9.85
N GLY A 13 15.73 -2.25 -10.78
CA GLY A 13 15.48 -0.80 -10.79
C GLY A 13 14.05 -0.39 -11.14
N ASP A 14 13.31 -1.28 -11.78
CA ASP A 14 11.91 -1.03 -12.17
C ASP A 14 10.91 -1.31 -11.05
N PHE A 15 11.34 -1.95 -9.96
CA PHE A 15 10.48 -2.11 -8.77
C PHE A 15 10.05 -0.73 -8.27
N TYR A 16 8.74 -0.53 -8.06
CA TYR A 16 8.18 0.80 -7.87
C TYR A 16 8.84 1.62 -6.75
N ILE A 17 9.20 0.99 -5.63
CA ILE A 17 9.91 1.65 -4.52
C ILE A 17 11.27 2.16 -4.99
N VAL A 18 12.01 1.37 -5.75
CA VAL A 18 13.31 1.74 -6.30
C VAL A 18 13.16 2.85 -7.33
N HIS A 19 12.24 2.67 -8.27
CA HIS A 19 11.95 3.65 -9.31
C HIS A 19 11.60 5.03 -8.73
N PHE A 20 10.71 5.09 -7.72
CA PHE A 20 10.34 6.35 -7.07
C PHE A 20 11.51 7.07 -6.40
N ASN A 21 12.50 6.31 -5.91
CA ASN A 21 13.69 6.85 -5.27
C ASN A 21 14.79 7.25 -6.29
N ARG A 22 15.00 6.44 -7.31
CA ARG A 22 16.10 6.63 -8.28
C ARG A 22 15.73 7.59 -9.41
N GLN A 23 14.43 7.72 -9.71
CA GLN A 23 13.91 8.55 -10.80
C GLN A 23 12.83 9.52 -10.29
N PRO A 24 13.20 10.49 -9.42
CA PRO A 24 12.22 11.41 -8.84
C PRO A 24 11.55 12.26 -9.93
N GLY A 25 10.23 12.42 -9.83
CA GLY A 25 9.41 13.18 -10.76
C GLY A 25 8.86 12.39 -11.94
N VAL A 26 9.46 11.25 -12.33
CA VAL A 26 8.98 10.47 -13.48
C VAL A 26 7.61 9.86 -13.22
N ALA A 27 7.45 9.14 -12.11
CA ALA A 27 6.16 8.57 -11.73
C ALA A 27 5.13 9.67 -11.37
N ASP A 28 5.57 10.75 -10.71
CA ASP A 28 4.71 11.91 -10.38
C ASP A 28 4.05 12.47 -11.65
N ALA A 29 4.82 12.65 -12.72
CA ALA A 29 4.34 13.17 -14.00
C ALA A 29 3.41 12.16 -14.71
N ALA A 30 3.83 10.89 -14.83
CA ALA A 30 3.06 9.86 -15.50
C ALA A 30 1.68 9.63 -14.87
N PHE A 31 1.62 9.60 -13.54
CA PHE A 31 0.35 9.44 -12.82
C PHE A 31 -0.54 10.68 -12.93
N LEU A 32 0.04 11.89 -12.91
CA LEU A 32 -0.71 13.12 -13.05
C LEU A 32 -1.28 13.32 -14.46
N GLU A 33 -0.57 12.86 -15.48
CA GLU A 33 -1.06 12.88 -16.86
C GLU A 33 -2.24 11.91 -17.06
N ASN A 34 -2.26 10.79 -16.33
CA ASN A 34 -3.24 9.70 -16.50
C ASN A 34 -3.96 9.37 -15.16
N VAL A 35 -4.39 10.38 -14.39
CA VAL A 35 -4.93 10.21 -13.03
C VAL A 35 -6.02 9.15 -12.94
N GLU A 36 -7.05 9.28 -13.78
CA GLU A 36 -8.21 8.38 -13.76
C GLU A 36 -7.82 6.95 -14.13
N ASN A 37 -7.02 6.81 -15.18
CA ASN A 37 -6.55 5.52 -15.65
C ASN A 37 -5.67 4.84 -14.60
N PHE A 38 -4.74 5.59 -13.99
CA PHE A 38 -3.90 5.07 -12.94
C PHE A 38 -4.71 4.59 -11.73
N LEU A 39 -5.63 5.40 -11.22
CA LEU A 39 -6.42 5.07 -10.03
C LEU A 39 -7.40 3.92 -10.29
N SER A 40 -8.07 3.92 -11.45
CA SER A 40 -8.98 2.83 -11.81
C SER A 40 -8.26 1.49 -11.99
N ASN A 41 -6.99 1.50 -12.40
CA ASN A 41 -6.16 0.31 -12.53
C ASN A 41 -5.50 -0.11 -11.20
N LEU A 42 -5.20 0.84 -10.32
CA LEU A 42 -4.61 0.58 -9.01
C LEU A 42 -5.60 -0.09 -8.04
N TYR A 43 -6.86 0.36 -8.03
CA TYR A 43 -7.90 -0.13 -7.12
C TYR A 43 -8.72 -1.27 -7.73
N ARG A 44 -8.02 -2.36 -8.15
CA ARG A 44 -8.65 -3.57 -8.68
C ARG A 44 -8.28 -4.80 -7.87
N THR A 45 -9.12 -5.82 -7.93
CA THR A 45 -8.93 -7.13 -7.28
C THR A 45 -7.70 -7.90 -7.79
N ASN A 46 -6.94 -7.33 -8.73
CA ASN A 46 -5.67 -7.87 -9.22
C ASN A 46 -4.54 -7.90 -8.18
N GLN A 47 -4.73 -7.27 -7.02
CA GLN A 47 -3.79 -7.29 -5.90
C GLN A 47 -3.96 -8.53 -5.00
N TRP A 48 -4.72 -9.52 -5.44
CA TRP A 48 -4.93 -10.77 -4.73
C TRP A 48 -3.79 -11.76 -4.99
N GLN A 49 -3.41 -12.50 -3.95
CA GLN A 49 -2.31 -13.48 -3.99
C GLN A 49 -2.49 -14.57 -5.07
N HIS A 50 -3.74 -14.93 -5.38
CA HIS A 50 -4.08 -15.99 -6.33
C HIS A 50 -4.29 -15.50 -7.77
N ASP A 51 -4.31 -14.19 -7.96
CA ASP A 51 -4.55 -13.56 -9.26
C ASP A 51 -3.54 -12.43 -9.50
N PRO A 52 -2.23 -12.70 -9.37
CA PRO A 52 -1.22 -11.65 -9.53
C PRO A 52 -1.22 -11.16 -10.96
N VAL A 53 -1.31 -9.85 -11.13
CA VAL A 53 -1.12 -9.24 -12.45
C VAL A 53 0.36 -9.23 -12.78
N ASP A 54 0.71 -9.78 -13.94
CA ASP A 54 2.06 -9.65 -14.47
C ASP A 54 2.26 -8.22 -15.01
N LEU A 55 2.80 -7.37 -14.16
CA LEU A 55 3.23 -6.02 -14.56
C LEU A 55 4.60 -6.04 -15.28
N GLY A 56 5.14 -7.23 -15.53
CA GLY A 56 6.46 -7.43 -16.08
C GLY A 56 7.57 -7.31 -15.03
N PRO A 57 8.84 -7.41 -15.46
CA PRO A 57 9.97 -7.35 -14.55
C PRO A 57 9.93 -6.09 -13.68
N GLY A 58 10.10 -6.27 -12.37
CA GLY A 58 10.18 -5.16 -11.42
C GLY A 58 8.85 -4.53 -11.01
N MET A 59 7.71 -4.99 -11.51
CA MET A 59 6.39 -4.43 -11.16
C MET A 59 6.33 -2.89 -11.32
N PRO A 60 6.57 -2.32 -12.50
CA PRO A 60 6.59 -0.87 -12.68
C PRO A 60 5.17 -0.30 -12.59
N MET A 61 4.86 0.44 -11.53
CA MET A 61 3.53 1.05 -11.34
C MET A 61 3.14 2.02 -12.46
N ILE A 62 4.10 2.55 -13.21
CA ILE A 62 3.83 3.40 -14.39
C ILE A 62 2.96 2.67 -15.42
N ARG A 63 3.12 1.35 -15.57
CA ARG A 63 2.26 0.56 -16.46
C ARG A 63 0.79 0.61 -16.09
N MET A 64 0.45 0.80 -14.82
CA MET A 64 -0.95 1.00 -14.42
C MET A 64 -1.53 2.31 -14.95
N ALA A 65 -0.69 3.34 -15.12
CA ALA A 65 -1.11 4.61 -15.72
C ALA A 65 -1.20 4.54 -17.25
N GLU A 66 -0.39 3.68 -17.89
CA GLU A 66 -0.31 3.54 -19.34
C GLU A 66 -1.28 2.49 -19.91
N ALA A 67 -1.64 1.48 -19.12
CA ALA A 67 -2.54 0.41 -19.54
C ALA A 67 -3.98 0.94 -19.72
N GLU A 68 -4.68 0.47 -20.75
CA GLU A 68 -6.09 0.84 -20.98
C GLU A 68 -6.96 0.34 -19.82
N THR A 69 -6.89 -0.94 -19.51
CA THR A 69 -7.59 -1.54 -18.38
C THR A 69 -6.80 -2.74 -17.85
N MET A 70 -6.53 -2.73 -16.56
CA MET A 70 -5.90 -3.87 -15.87
C MET A 70 -6.95 -4.94 -15.53
N PRO A 71 -6.55 -6.22 -15.41
CA PRO A 71 -7.45 -7.28 -14.96
C PRO A 71 -8.01 -7.03 -13.56
N GLY A 72 -9.12 -7.69 -13.24
CA GLY A 72 -9.82 -7.58 -11.96
C GLY A 72 -10.98 -6.60 -12.01
N GLU A 73 -11.79 -6.61 -10.96
CA GLU A 73 -12.94 -5.72 -10.80
C GLU A 73 -12.53 -4.46 -10.04
N LEU A 74 -13.12 -3.32 -10.35
CA LEU A 74 -12.97 -2.10 -9.58
C LEU A 74 -13.59 -2.28 -8.18
N MET A 75 -12.86 -1.92 -7.13
CA MET A 75 -13.24 -2.17 -5.73
C MET A 75 -14.13 -1.09 -5.13
N MET A 76 -14.46 -0.06 -5.88
CA MET A 76 -15.27 1.07 -5.42
C MET A 76 -16.29 1.47 -6.47
N SER A 77 -17.27 2.29 -6.07
CA SER A 77 -18.22 2.88 -7.01
C SER A 77 -17.53 3.90 -7.93
N GLU A 78 -18.16 4.21 -9.06
CA GLU A 78 -17.68 5.29 -9.95
C GLU A 78 -17.68 6.64 -9.20
N GLU A 79 -18.67 6.90 -8.35
CA GLU A 79 -18.76 8.11 -7.54
C GLU A 79 -17.57 8.23 -6.56
N ASP A 80 -17.18 7.14 -5.90
CA ASP A 80 -16.01 7.11 -5.02
C ASP A 80 -14.71 7.32 -5.83
N LEU A 81 -14.59 6.69 -6.99
CA LEU A 81 -13.44 6.88 -7.87
C LEU A 81 -13.30 8.34 -8.30
N ASP A 82 -14.40 9.01 -8.63
CA ASP A 82 -14.41 10.43 -9.00
C ASP A 82 -13.88 11.33 -7.87
N VAL A 83 -14.18 10.99 -6.61
CA VAL A 83 -13.61 11.69 -5.45
C VAL A 83 -12.09 11.54 -5.39
N PHE A 84 -11.58 10.32 -5.59
CA PHE A 84 -10.13 10.08 -5.67
C PHE A 84 -9.50 10.83 -6.83
N VAL A 85 -10.06 10.70 -8.04
CA VAL A 85 -9.56 11.35 -9.26
C VAL A 85 -9.49 12.86 -9.09
N SER A 86 -10.57 13.50 -8.60
CA SER A 86 -10.61 14.94 -8.39
C SER A 86 -9.59 15.40 -7.34
N SER A 87 -9.44 14.63 -6.26
CA SER A 87 -8.49 14.90 -5.18
C SER A 87 -7.04 14.83 -5.68
N PHE A 88 -6.69 13.78 -6.42
CA PHE A 88 -5.33 13.62 -6.96
C PHE A 88 -5.03 14.55 -8.13
N ARG A 89 -6.01 14.95 -8.93
CA ARG A 89 -5.84 16.04 -9.91
C ARG A 89 -5.47 17.36 -9.23
N ALA A 90 -6.01 17.63 -8.05
CA ALA A 90 -5.72 18.86 -7.30
C ALA A 90 -4.39 18.79 -6.53
N SER A 91 -4.07 17.66 -5.88
CA SER A 91 -2.89 17.51 -5.01
C SER A 91 -1.64 16.98 -5.71
N GLY A 92 -1.80 16.30 -6.84
CA GLY A 92 -0.75 15.46 -7.44
C GLY A 92 -0.41 14.23 -6.61
N PHE A 93 0.58 13.46 -7.05
CA PHE A 93 0.99 12.20 -6.46
C PHE A 93 2.26 12.29 -5.59
N THR A 94 2.96 13.42 -5.64
CA THR A 94 4.24 13.61 -4.95
C THR A 94 4.16 13.32 -3.44
N GLY A 95 3.06 13.73 -2.79
CA GLY A 95 2.83 13.48 -1.37
C GLY A 95 2.82 11.99 -1.03
N GLY A 96 2.04 11.19 -1.79
CA GLY A 96 1.98 9.74 -1.63
C GLY A 96 3.31 9.05 -1.96
N ILE A 97 3.94 9.44 -3.07
CA ILE A 97 5.24 8.89 -3.49
C ILE A 97 6.35 9.17 -2.46
N ASN A 98 6.29 10.30 -1.77
CA ASN A 98 7.28 10.65 -0.75
C ASN A 98 7.30 9.70 0.45
N TRP A 99 6.25 8.93 0.73
CA TRP A 99 6.30 7.83 1.72
C TRP A 99 7.41 6.83 1.36
N TYR A 100 7.48 6.44 0.12
CA TYR A 100 8.49 5.50 -0.40
C TYR A 100 9.87 6.13 -0.51
N ARG A 101 9.97 7.43 -0.82
CA ARG A 101 11.24 8.17 -0.90
C ARG A 101 11.94 8.31 0.44
N ASN A 102 11.21 8.15 1.56
CA ASN A 102 11.79 8.17 2.90
C ASN A 102 12.34 6.80 3.37
N PHE A 103 12.23 5.73 2.59
CA PHE A 103 12.59 4.38 3.04
C PHE A 103 14.03 4.25 3.53
N ASN A 104 15.03 4.78 2.84
CA ASN A 104 16.41 4.72 3.31
C ASN A 104 16.61 5.56 4.58
N ARG A 105 15.98 6.73 4.66
CA ARG A 105 16.00 7.55 5.88
C ARG A 105 15.32 6.84 7.05
N ASN A 106 14.18 6.22 6.81
CA ASN A 106 13.47 5.45 7.82
C ASN A 106 14.31 4.26 8.29
N TRP A 107 15.01 3.58 7.40
CA TRP A 107 15.93 2.51 7.76
C TRP A 107 17.05 3.01 8.71
N GLU A 108 17.65 4.17 8.44
CA GLU A 108 18.67 4.77 9.30
C GLU A 108 18.12 5.14 10.70
N ILE A 109 16.89 5.68 10.75
CA ILE A 109 16.23 6.08 11.99
C ILE A 109 15.84 4.85 12.80
N LEU A 110 15.11 3.91 12.18
CA LEU A 110 14.59 2.71 12.83
C LEU A 110 15.71 1.74 13.25
N GLY A 111 16.82 1.71 12.51
CA GLY A 111 17.99 0.92 12.89
C GLY A 111 18.64 1.35 14.20
N ARG A 112 18.25 2.51 14.76
CA ARG A 112 18.69 3.02 16.07
C ARG A 112 17.62 2.86 17.16
N CYS A 113 16.43 2.39 16.80
CA CYS A 113 15.35 2.16 17.74
C CYS A 113 15.48 0.75 18.32
N GLU A 114 15.82 0.65 19.60
CA GLU A 114 15.94 -0.62 20.32
C GLU A 114 14.65 -0.99 21.05
N GLU A 115 13.73 -0.05 21.20
CA GLU A 115 12.52 -0.23 21.99
C GLU A 115 11.37 -0.81 21.14
N ALA A 116 10.70 -1.80 21.71
CA ALA A 116 9.45 -2.29 21.16
C ALA A 116 8.34 -1.24 21.30
N ILE A 117 7.37 -1.27 20.39
CA ILE A 117 6.17 -0.42 20.44
C ILE A 117 5.31 -0.86 21.63
N PRO A 118 5.14 -0.02 22.67
CA PRO A 118 4.38 -0.39 23.86
C PRO A 118 2.88 -0.15 23.71
N GLN A 119 2.46 0.61 22.68
CA GLN A 119 1.06 0.93 22.48
C GLN A 119 0.28 -0.31 22.04
N PRO A 120 -0.96 -0.48 22.54
CA PRO A 120 -1.87 -1.47 21.98
C PRO A 120 -2.03 -1.26 20.48
N THR A 121 -1.95 -2.34 19.72
CA THR A 121 -1.96 -2.29 18.26
C THR A 121 -2.92 -3.33 17.71
N LEU A 122 -3.79 -2.92 16.79
CA LEU A 122 -4.57 -3.81 15.95
C LEU A 122 -3.96 -3.84 14.54
N MET A 123 -3.63 -5.05 14.06
CA MET A 123 -3.22 -5.27 12.68
C MET A 123 -4.28 -6.08 11.94
N ILE A 124 -4.79 -5.52 10.84
CA ILE A 124 -5.79 -6.19 9.99
C ILE A 124 -5.08 -6.60 8.70
N TYR A 125 -5.25 -7.88 8.31
CA TYR A 125 -4.68 -8.47 7.12
C TYR A 125 -5.77 -8.91 6.14
N GLY A 126 -5.47 -8.87 4.84
CA GLY A 126 -6.21 -9.59 3.83
C GLY A 126 -5.65 -11.00 3.64
N SER A 127 -6.52 -12.03 3.61
CA SER A 127 -6.08 -13.43 3.44
C SER A 127 -5.49 -13.70 2.05
N HIS A 128 -5.82 -12.87 1.07
CA HIS A 128 -5.36 -12.95 -0.31
C HIS A 128 -4.39 -11.83 -0.70
N ASP A 129 -3.93 -11.04 0.28
CA ASP A 129 -2.98 -9.97 0.02
C ASP A 129 -1.67 -10.54 -0.56
N MET A 130 -1.18 -9.94 -1.64
CA MET A 130 0.12 -10.28 -2.22
C MET A 130 1.29 -9.93 -1.28
N VAL A 131 1.10 -9.03 -0.33
CA VAL A 131 2.08 -8.68 0.70
C VAL A 131 1.87 -9.56 1.94
N PRO A 132 2.78 -10.50 2.22
CA PRO A 132 2.60 -11.41 3.35
C PRO A 132 2.72 -10.69 4.69
N PRO A 133 2.03 -11.19 5.75
CA PRO A 133 2.25 -10.70 7.10
C PRO A 133 3.71 -10.80 7.52
N SER A 134 4.21 -9.79 8.24
CA SER A 134 5.56 -9.86 8.79
C SER A 134 5.63 -10.85 9.97
N PRO A 135 6.44 -11.92 9.91
CA PRO A 135 6.59 -12.87 10.99
C PRO A 135 7.28 -12.26 12.23
N GLU A 136 7.96 -11.14 12.04
CA GLU A 136 8.72 -10.46 13.09
C GLU A 136 7.89 -9.41 13.86
N LEU A 137 6.67 -9.08 13.40
CA LEU A 137 5.88 -7.98 13.97
C LEU A 137 5.68 -8.13 15.49
N GLY A 138 5.37 -9.33 15.97
CA GLY A 138 5.18 -9.62 17.39
C GLY A 138 6.45 -9.44 18.25
N LYS A 139 7.63 -9.34 17.65
CA LYS A 139 8.87 -9.02 18.37
C LYS A 139 8.97 -7.53 18.68
N PHE A 140 8.38 -6.69 17.85
CA PHE A 140 8.43 -5.24 17.97
C PHE A 140 7.17 -4.64 18.59
N VAL A 141 6.04 -5.34 18.58
CA VAL A 141 4.76 -4.87 19.13
C VAL A 141 4.37 -5.79 20.28
N ARG A 142 4.39 -5.27 21.52
CA ARG A 142 4.14 -6.08 22.73
C ARG A 142 2.68 -6.47 22.93
N ASP A 143 1.79 -5.55 22.67
CA ASP A 143 0.34 -5.73 22.80
C ASP A 143 -0.30 -5.68 21.40
N LEU A 144 -0.19 -6.82 20.70
CA LEU A 144 -0.63 -6.99 19.32
C LEU A 144 -1.86 -7.88 19.25
N GLU A 145 -2.95 -7.34 18.71
CA GLU A 145 -4.09 -8.11 18.23
C GLU A 145 -4.06 -8.18 16.69
N THR A 146 -4.41 -9.31 16.12
CA THR A 146 -4.47 -9.48 14.66
C THR A 146 -5.84 -9.97 14.24
N LEU A 147 -6.30 -9.47 13.09
CA LEU A 147 -7.51 -9.94 12.41
C LEU A 147 -7.18 -10.19 10.95
N THR A 148 -7.71 -11.27 10.38
CA THR A 148 -7.59 -11.53 8.93
C THR A 148 -8.98 -11.52 8.32
N LEU A 149 -9.17 -10.73 7.27
CA LEU A 149 -10.40 -10.64 6.49
C LEU A 149 -10.22 -11.36 5.15
N ASP A 150 -11.30 -11.88 4.60
CA ASP A 150 -11.31 -12.56 3.30
C ASP A 150 -11.34 -11.53 2.17
N CYS A 151 -10.16 -10.95 1.87
CA CYS A 151 -9.96 -9.91 0.85
C CYS A 151 -8.48 -9.84 0.45
N GLY A 152 -8.20 -9.00 -0.55
CA GLY A 152 -6.85 -8.71 -1.05
C GLY A 152 -6.17 -7.56 -0.30
N HIS A 153 -5.42 -6.76 -1.06
CA HIS A 153 -4.54 -5.71 -0.54
C HIS A 153 -5.28 -4.48 -0.03
N TRP A 154 -6.39 -4.13 -0.68
CA TRP A 154 -7.15 -2.90 -0.39
C TRP A 154 -8.26 -3.17 0.61
N ILE A 155 -7.90 -3.60 1.82
CA ILE A 155 -8.81 -4.08 2.86
C ILE A 155 -9.98 -3.13 3.12
N GLN A 156 -9.71 -1.82 3.21
CA GLN A 156 -10.71 -0.81 3.51
C GLN A 156 -11.72 -0.61 2.39
N GLN A 157 -11.30 -0.80 1.13
CA GLN A 157 -12.16 -0.70 -0.04
C GLN A 157 -12.92 -2.00 -0.30
N GLU A 158 -12.28 -3.15 -0.05
CA GLU A 158 -12.87 -4.46 -0.30
C GLU A 158 -13.85 -4.91 0.80
N ARG A 159 -13.55 -4.54 2.05
CA ARG A 159 -14.33 -4.94 3.25
C ARG A 159 -14.56 -3.74 4.21
N PRO A 160 -15.20 -2.66 3.75
CA PRO A 160 -15.34 -1.44 4.55
C PRO A 160 -16.13 -1.66 5.84
N GLN A 161 -17.22 -2.45 5.79
CA GLN A 161 -18.09 -2.69 6.95
C GLN A 161 -17.35 -3.50 8.02
N GLU A 162 -16.69 -4.59 7.62
CA GLU A 162 -15.95 -5.48 8.52
C GLU A 162 -14.74 -4.76 9.11
N THR A 163 -14.02 -3.99 8.30
CA THR A 163 -12.88 -3.19 8.75
C THR A 163 -13.31 -2.16 9.79
N ASN A 164 -14.35 -1.40 9.51
CA ASN A 164 -14.89 -0.39 10.44
C ASN A 164 -15.41 -1.03 11.73
N ALA A 165 -16.15 -2.13 11.63
CA ALA A 165 -16.67 -2.84 12.81
C ALA A 165 -15.52 -3.35 13.70
N ALA A 166 -14.48 -3.93 13.11
CA ALA A 166 -13.31 -4.41 13.84
C ALA A 166 -12.56 -3.29 14.55
N MET A 167 -12.34 -2.16 13.86
CA MET A 167 -11.67 -1.00 14.45
C MET A 167 -12.50 -0.39 15.59
N LEU A 168 -13.81 -0.23 15.42
CA LEU A 168 -14.69 0.34 16.44
C LEU A 168 -14.81 -0.56 17.67
N ASP A 169 -14.96 -1.87 17.47
CA ASP A 169 -14.96 -2.84 18.56
C ASP A 169 -13.65 -2.81 19.35
N TRP A 170 -12.52 -2.86 18.65
CA TRP A 170 -11.20 -2.82 19.26
C TRP A 170 -10.99 -1.53 20.07
N LEU A 171 -11.33 -0.36 19.49
CA LEU A 171 -11.24 0.93 20.17
C LEU A 171 -12.14 0.97 21.40
N GLY A 172 -13.37 0.49 21.31
CA GLY A 172 -14.32 0.44 22.44
C GLY A 172 -13.86 -0.45 23.59
N ARG A 173 -13.18 -1.57 23.29
CA ARG A 173 -12.59 -2.46 24.32
C ARG A 173 -11.32 -1.87 24.95
N ARG A 174 -10.50 -1.19 24.18
CA ARG A 174 -9.20 -0.67 24.64
C ARG A 174 -9.30 0.70 25.31
N TYR A 175 -10.25 1.51 24.88
CA TYR A 175 -10.42 2.89 25.33
C TYR A 175 -11.90 3.17 25.63
N PRO A 176 -12.48 2.50 26.63
CA PRO A 176 -13.87 2.72 27.02
C PRO A 176 -14.06 4.18 27.44
N ALA A 177 -15.21 4.79 27.05
CA ALA A 177 -15.58 6.17 27.38
C ALA A 177 -15.86 6.35 28.90
#